data_59607d6ba48681624c2e2b0d408f8d1c
#
_entry.id   59607d6ba48681624c2e2b0d408f8d1c
#
_cell.length_a   1.000
_cell.length_b   1.000
_cell.length_c   1.000
_cell.angle_alpha   90.00
_cell.angle_beta   90.00
_cell.angle_gamma   90.00
#
_symmetry.space_group_name_H-M   'P 1'
#
loop_
_entity.id
_entity.type
_entity.pdbx_description
1 polymer ?
#
loop_
_entity_poly.entity_id
_entity_poly.type
_entity_poly.pdbx_seq_one_letter_code
_entity_poly.pdbx_strand_id
1 'polypeptide(L)'
;IVTREFFEQDILRSYQALAPYGITLRNAPFFMPPYEHYNATIAEWANSMGLILVNFTSGTASNADYTTPSMKNYRSSDNILQTILQKEESEGLNGHLMLFHAGTSPERTDKFYTTHLHTLILELRQRGYRFVPLTKAIR
;
A
#
# COMPACT_ATOMS: atom_id res chain seq x y z
N ILE A 1 -10.59 5.08 -22.06
CA ILE A 1 -11.67 4.52 -21.24
C ILE A 1 -11.36 3.05 -21.05
N VAL A 2 -11.25 2.57 -19.81
CA VAL A 2 -11.05 1.16 -19.49
C VAL A 2 -12.40 0.46 -19.66
N THR A 3 -12.43 -0.66 -20.39
CA THR A 3 -13.60 -1.52 -20.47
C THR A 3 -13.53 -2.60 -19.38
N ARG A 4 -14.69 -3.18 -19.03
CA ARG A 4 -14.74 -4.28 -18.06
C ARG A 4 -13.88 -5.48 -18.51
N GLU A 5 -13.99 -5.87 -19.77
CA GLU A 5 -13.21 -6.97 -20.32
C GLU A 5 -11.69 -6.72 -20.22
N PHE A 6 -11.23 -5.51 -20.54
CA PHE A 6 -9.82 -5.15 -20.38
C PHE A 6 -9.38 -5.25 -18.92
N PHE A 7 -10.17 -4.72 -18.00
CA PHE A 7 -9.89 -4.77 -16.56
C PHE A 7 -9.77 -6.21 -16.06
N GLU A 8 -10.76 -7.05 -16.37
CA GLU A 8 -10.78 -8.45 -15.94
C GLU A 8 -9.58 -9.24 -16.51
N GLN A 9 -9.26 -9.05 -17.78
CA GLN A 9 -8.11 -9.70 -18.42
C GLN A 9 -6.78 -9.24 -17.84
N ASP A 10 -6.64 -7.99 -17.49
CA ASP A 10 -5.42 -7.45 -16.88
C ASP A 10 -5.18 -8.02 -15.48
N ILE A 11 -6.21 -8.11 -14.67
CA ILE A 11 -6.18 -8.78 -13.36
C ILE A 11 -5.79 -10.26 -13.51
N LEU A 12 -6.42 -10.99 -14.43
CA LEU A 12 -6.12 -12.40 -14.65
C LEU A 12 -4.67 -12.61 -15.10
N ARG A 13 -4.14 -11.77 -15.97
CA ARG A 13 -2.72 -11.81 -16.38
C ARG A 13 -1.78 -11.59 -15.20
N SER A 14 -2.12 -10.68 -14.30
CA SER A 14 -1.34 -10.44 -13.08
C SER A 14 -1.27 -11.69 -12.20
N TYR A 15 -2.39 -12.38 -11.98
CA TYR A 15 -2.39 -13.64 -11.23
C TYR A 15 -1.67 -14.78 -11.97
N GLN A 16 -1.75 -14.85 -13.29
CA GLN A 16 -0.97 -15.81 -14.09
C GLN A 16 0.55 -15.59 -13.90
N ALA A 17 1.00 -14.35 -13.91
CA ALA A 17 2.41 -14.01 -13.66
C ALA A 17 2.86 -14.35 -12.22
N LEU A 18 1.96 -14.28 -11.26
CA LEU A 18 2.24 -14.55 -9.84
C LEU A 18 2.07 -16.03 -9.45
N ALA A 19 1.39 -16.82 -10.29
CA ALA A 19 1.12 -18.25 -10.02
C ALA A 19 2.38 -19.08 -9.72
N PRO A 20 3.54 -18.91 -10.41
CA PRO A 20 4.76 -19.63 -10.08
C PRO A 20 5.27 -19.39 -8.65
N TYR A 21 4.85 -18.29 -8.01
CA TYR A 21 5.18 -17.95 -6.63
C TYR A 21 4.11 -18.39 -5.62
N GLY A 22 3.14 -19.18 -6.07
CA GLY A 22 2.05 -19.69 -5.22
C GLY A 22 0.96 -18.66 -4.89
N ILE A 23 0.95 -17.50 -5.56
CA ILE A 23 -0.04 -16.44 -5.36
C ILE A 23 -1.21 -16.66 -6.32
N THR A 24 -2.40 -16.74 -5.76
CA THR A 24 -3.65 -16.99 -6.50
C THR A 24 -4.76 -16.06 -6.00
N LEU A 25 -5.81 -15.89 -6.79
CA LEU A 25 -6.99 -15.14 -6.37
C LEU A 25 -7.59 -15.67 -5.04
N ARG A 26 -7.48 -16.97 -4.80
CA ARG A 26 -8.02 -17.61 -3.59
C ARG A 26 -7.26 -17.22 -2.32
N ASN A 27 -5.92 -17.13 -2.37
CA ASN A 27 -5.10 -16.89 -1.19
C ASN A 27 -4.63 -15.44 -1.03
N ALA A 28 -4.80 -14.61 -2.05
CA ALA A 28 -4.48 -13.19 -2.05
C ALA A 28 -5.52 -12.38 -2.84
N PRO A 29 -6.79 -12.34 -2.41
CA PRO A 29 -7.87 -11.70 -3.18
C PRO A 29 -7.88 -10.17 -3.01
N PHE A 30 -6.72 -9.54 -2.95
CA PHE A 30 -6.61 -8.11 -2.71
C PHE A 30 -6.24 -7.38 -4.00
N PHE A 31 -6.91 -6.25 -4.22
CA PHE A 31 -6.66 -5.37 -5.34
C PHE A 31 -6.45 -3.94 -4.86
N MET A 32 -5.28 -3.40 -5.12
CA MET A 32 -5.00 -1.98 -4.99
C MET A 32 -4.91 -1.40 -6.40
N PRO A 33 -5.78 -0.44 -6.76
CA PRO A 33 -5.76 0.16 -8.09
C PRO A 33 -4.45 0.89 -8.35
N PRO A 34 -3.93 0.88 -9.59
CA PRO A 34 -2.79 1.71 -9.97
C PRO A 34 -3.03 3.17 -9.61
N TYR A 35 -2.04 3.81 -8.99
CA TYR A 35 -2.10 5.19 -8.47
C TYR A 35 -3.25 5.43 -7.48
N GLU A 36 -3.76 4.38 -6.85
CA GLU A 36 -4.88 4.41 -5.89
C GLU A 36 -6.18 5.01 -6.47
N HIS A 37 -6.29 5.14 -7.80
CA HIS A 37 -7.45 5.70 -8.48
C HIS A 37 -8.49 4.63 -8.82
N TYR A 38 -9.70 4.84 -8.35
CA TYR A 38 -10.85 4.01 -8.70
C TYR A 38 -12.15 4.83 -8.63
N ASN A 39 -13.20 4.25 -9.21
CA ASN A 39 -14.57 4.74 -9.12
C ASN A 39 -15.50 3.59 -8.74
N ALA A 40 -16.78 3.87 -8.57
CA ALA A 40 -17.77 2.86 -8.21
C ALA A 40 -17.80 1.68 -9.20
N THR A 41 -17.65 1.95 -10.49
CA THR A 41 -17.64 0.93 -11.54
C THR A 41 -16.45 -0.04 -11.40
N ILE A 42 -15.25 0.47 -11.17
CA ILE A 42 -14.05 -0.36 -10.94
C ILE A 42 -14.21 -1.18 -9.66
N ALA A 43 -14.74 -0.57 -8.59
CA ALA A 43 -14.99 -1.29 -7.35
C ALA A 43 -16.01 -2.44 -7.53
N GLU A 44 -17.08 -2.22 -8.30
CA GLU A 44 -18.06 -3.24 -8.63
C GLU A 44 -17.45 -4.38 -9.47
N TRP A 45 -16.65 -4.08 -10.48
CA TRP A 45 -15.96 -5.09 -11.29
C TRP A 45 -14.98 -5.92 -10.46
N ALA A 46 -14.17 -5.27 -9.62
CA ALA A 46 -13.27 -5.97 -8.71
C ALA A 46 -14.04 -6.92 -7.77
N ASN A 47 -15.12 -6.43 -7.15
CA ASN A 47 -15.96 -7.23 -6.28
C ASN A 47 -16.61 -8.42 -7.02
N SER A 48 -17.07 -8.23 -8.28
CA SER A 48 -17.65 -9.31 -9.08
C SER A 48 -16.65 -10.42 -9.44
N MET A 49 -15.34 -10.13 -9.43
CA MET A 49 -14.26 -11.10 -9.57
C MET A 49 -13.87 -11.77 -8.24
N GLY A 50 -14.50 -11.41 -7.13
CA GLY A 50 -14.14 -11.87 -5.79
C GLY A 50 -12.93 -11.16 -5.19
N LEU A 51 -12.56 -9.99 -5.72
CA LEU A 51 -11.48 -9.18 -5.19
C LEU A 51 -11.98 -8.25 -4.08
N ILE A 52 -11.13 -8.04 -3.10
CA ILE A 52 -11.29 -7.05 -2.03
C ILE A 52 -10.46 -5.83 -2.44
N LEU A 53 -11.13 -4.73 -2.77
CA LEU A 53 -10.45 -3.47 -3.05
C LEU A 53 -9.88 -2.90 -1.75
N VAL A 54 -8.58 -2.64 -1.74
CA VAL A 54 -7.87 -2.05 -0.60
C VAL A 54 -7.21 -0.75 -1.01
N ASN A 55 -7.10 0.17 -0.05
CA ASN A 55 -6.34 1.40 -0.23
C ASN A 55 -5.66 1.75 1.10
N PHE A 56 -4.70 2.66 1.08
CA PHE A 56 -4.02 3.08 2.28
C PHE A 56 -4.92 3.98 3.14
N THR A 57 -4.67 3.98 4.45
CA THR A 57 -5.31 4.90 5.38
C THR A 57 -4.58 6.24 5.36
N SER A 58 -5.32 7.32 5.16
CA SER A 58 -4.76 8.68 5.12
C SER A 58 -4.22 9.15 6.47
N GLY A 59 -3.41 10.21 6.45
CA GLY A 59 -2.92 10.90 7.66
C GLY A 59 -1.51 10.53 8.11
N THR A 60 -0.89 9.47 7.56
CA THR A 60 0.48 9.05 7.88
C THR A 60 1.54 9.59 6.92
N ALA A 61 1.12 10.13 5.77
CA ALA A 61 2.00 10.50 4.65
C ALA A 61 2.90 9.36 4.13
N SER A 62 2.64 8.09 4.50
CA SER A 62 3.45 6.94 4.09
C SER A 62 3.55 6.80 2.58
N ASN A 63 2.44 7.06 1.87
CA ASN A 63 2.37 7.02 0.42
C ASN A 63 3.20 8.11 -0.30
N ALA A 64 3.73 9.10 0.41
CA ALA A 64 4.59 10.15 -0.18
C ALA A 64 6.05 9.72 -0.34
N ASP A 65 6.40 8.50 0.04
CA ASP A 65 7.76 7.96 -0.01
C ASP A 65 8.33 7.80 -1.42
N TYR A 66 7.51 7.96 -2.48
CA TYR A 66 7.96 8.02 -3.88
C TYR A 66 8.38 9.43 -4.33
N THR A 67 7.98 10.48 -3.59
CA THR A 67 8.21 11.87 -3.99
C THR A 67 9.70 12.23 -4.00
N THR A 68 10.12 13.10 -4.94
CA THR A 68 11.50 13.53 -5.09
C THR A 68 11.69 14.97 -4.62
N PRO A 69 12.91 15.40 -4.29
CA PRO A 69 13.19 16.79 -3.86
C PRO A 69 12.72 17.88 -4.83
N SER A 70 12.59 17.56 -6.11
CA SER A 70 12.08 18.47 -7.15
C SER A 70 10.56 18.67 -7.11
N MET A 71 9.82 17.82 -6.41
CA MET A 71 8.36 17.88 -6.33
C MET A 71 7.88 18.82 -5.21
N LYS A 72 6.81 19.58 -5.49
CA LYS A 72 6.21 20.51 -4.50
C LYS A 72 5.69 19.81 -3.24
N ASN A 73 5.27 18.56 -3.36
CA ASN A 73 4.74 17.73 -2.28
C ASN A 73 5.79 16.78 -1.70
N TYR A 74 7.07 17.05 -1.92
CA TYR A 74 8.15 16.24 -1.39
C TYR A 74 8.07 16.08 0.13
N ARG A 75 8.29 14.85 0.57
CA ARG A 75 8.46 14.49 1.98
C ARG A 75 9.71 13.65 2.13
N SER A 76 10.65 14.10 2.97
CA SER A 76 11.80 13.27 3.32
C SER A 76 11.38 12.02 4.10
N SER A 77 12.19 10.98 4.08
CA SER A 77 11.91 9.77 4.83
C SER A 77 11.85 10.02 6.34
N ASP A 78 12.68 10.91 6.88
CA ASP A 78 12.59 11.36 8.27
C ASP A 78 11.25 12.04 8.58
N ASN A 79 10.79 12.94 7.69
CA ASN A 79 9.51 13.61 7.86
C ASN A 79 8.34 12.63 7.84
N ILE A 80 8.38 11.64 6.94
CA ILE A 80 7.37 10.57 6.87
C ILE A 80 7.36 9.77 8.17
N LEU A 81 8.54 9.32 8.65
CA LEU A 81 8.65 8.58 9.92
C LEU A 81 8.08 9.38 11.09
N GLN A 82 8.47 10.65 11.21
CA GLN A 82 7.93 11.53 12.26
C GLN A 82 6.42 11.69 12.17
N THR A 83 5.87 11.88 10.96
CA THR A 83 4.42 12.01 10.76
C THR A 83 3.67 10.75 11.19
N ILE A 84 4.22 9.57 10.88
CA ILE A 84 3.64 8.28 11.30
C ILE A 84 3.64 8.17 12.84
N LEU A 85 4.77 8.48 13.49
CA LEU A 85 4.89 8.37 14.94
C LEU A 85 4.02 9.40 15.68
N GLN A 86 3.91 10.62 15.17
CA GLN A 86 2.99 11.64 15.71
C GLN A 86 1.53 11.21 15.58
N LYS A 87 1.15 10.61 14.45
CA LYS A 87 -0.20 10.05 14.26
C LYS A 87 -0.46 8.93 15.26
N GLU A 88 0.52 8.07 15.45
CA GLU A 88 0.45 6.98 16.41
C GLU A 88 0.24 7.49 17.84
N GLU A 89 1.00 8.49 18.27
CA GLU A 89 0.89 9.08 19.61
C GLU A 89 -0.44 9.79 19.84
N SER A 90 -1.02 10.42 18.83
CA SER A 90 -2.26 11.19 18.96
C SER A 90 -3.53 10.38 18.85
N GLU A 91 -3.56 9.40 17.95
CA GLU A 91 -4.79 8.69 17.58
C GLU A 91 -4.61 7.16 17.54
N GLY A 92 -3.36 6.68 17.57
CA GLY A 92 -3.02 5.28 17.34
C GLY A 92 -3.07 4.88 15.86
N LEU A 93 -2.49 3.72 15.55
CA LEU A 93 -2.42 3.18 14.19
C LEU A 93 -3.11 1.82 14.06
N ASN A 94 -3.94 1.43 15.01
CA ASN A 94 -4.63 0.15 14.94
C ASN A 94 -5.56 0.09 13.71
N GLY A 95 -5.38 -0.94 12.88
CA GLY A 95 -6.14 -1.09 11.64
C GLY A 95 -5.68 -0.21 10.47
N HIS A 96 -4.62 0.58 10.60
CA HIS A 96 -4.08 1.38 9.51
C HIS A 96 -3.40 0.52 8.45
N LEU A 97 -3.68 0.84 7.20
CA LEU A 97 -2.95 0.34 6.03
C LEU A 97 -1.99 1.44 5.57
N MET A 98 -0.69 1.20 5.62
CA MET A 98 0.33 2.14 5.16
C MET A 98 0.91 1.67 3.83
N LEU A 99 0.93 2.55 2.84
CA LEU A 99 1.50 2.28 1.53
C LEU A 99 2.94 2.78 1.48
N PHE A 100 3.85 1.91 1.05
CA PHE A 100 5.25 2.22 0.77
C PHE A 100 5.68 1.64 -0.56
N HIS A 101 6.65 2.28 -1.22
CA HIS A 101 7.18 1.86 -2.51
C HIS A 101 8.55 1.20 -2.36
N ALA A 102 8.68 -0.06 -2.76
CA ALA A 102 9.96 -0.78 -2.80
C ALA A 102 10.92 -0.20 -3.85
N GLY A 103 10.39 0.29 -4.96
CA GLY A 103 11.13 0.97 -6.04
C GLY A 103 10.67 2.41 -6.21
N THR A 104 11.63 3.36 -6.19
CA THR A 104 11.37 4.79 -6.36
C THR A 104 12.32 5.39 -7.38
N SER A 105 12.04 6.62 -7.83
CA SER A 105 12.94 7.35 -8.75
C SER A 105 14.38 7.36 -8.23
N PRO A 106 15.40 7.28 -9.11
CA PRO A 106 16.80 7.48 -8.73
C PRO A 106 17.07 8.84 -8.08
N GLU A 107 16.28 9.86 -8.36
CA GLU A 107 16.38 11.18 -7.73
C GLU A 107 16.05 11.15 -6.23
N ARG A 108 15.31 10.15 -5.78
CA ARG A 108 15.06 9.95 -4.36
C ARG A 108 16.18 9.11 -3.75
N THR A 109 17.09 9.76 -3.04
CA THR A 109 18.25 9.11 -2.39
C THR A 109 17.93 8.57 -0.99
N ASP A 110 17.01 9.20 -0.27
CA ASP A 110 16.53 8.80 1.07
C ASP A 110 15.34 7.84 0.99
N LYS A 111 15.53 6.66 0.42
CA LYS A 111 14.46 5.69 0.17
C LYS A 111 13.93 5.08 1.47
N PHE A 112 12.71 5.43 1.86
CA PHE A 112 12.07 4.97 3.11
C PHE A 112 12.15 3.46 3.30
N TYR A 113 11.87 2.69 2.24
CA TYR A 113 11.90 1.24 2.28
C TYR A 113 13.24 0.66 2.77
N THR A 114 14.36 1.25 2.37
CA THR A 114 15.70 0.75 2.71
C THR A 114 16.27 1.37 3.99
N THR A 115 15.86 2.58 4.35
CA THR A 115 16.47 3.34 5.44
C THR A 115 15.63 3.39 6.71
N HIS A 116 14.30 3.41 6.59
CA HIS A 116 13.40 3.70 7.72
C HIS A 116 12.38 2.62 8.02
N LEU A 117 12.00 1.79 7.04
CA LEU A 117 10.92 0.81 7.24
C LEU A 117 11.24 -0.17 8.37
N HIS A 118 12.48 -0.64 8.45
CA HIS A 118 12.90 -1.54 9.53
C HIS A 118 12.76 -0.88 10.91
N THR A 119 13.22 0.36 11.04
CA THR A 119 13.12 1.14 12.28
C THR A 119 11.66 1.36 12.67
N LEU A 120 10.81 1.74 11.72
CA LEU A 120 9.38 1.89 11.96
C LEU A 120 8.73 0.60 12.48
N ILE A 121 9.03 -0.53 11.85
CA ILE A 121 8.49 -1.83 12.28
C ILE A 121 8.91 -2.16 13.72
N LEU A 122 10.18 -1.96 14.06
CA LEU A 122 10.68 -2.21 15.41
C LEU A 122 10.00 -1.29 16.43
N GLU A 123 9.90 0.00 16.15
CA GLU A 123 9.27 0.99 17.01
C GLU A 123 7.80 0.65 17.29
N LEU A 124 7.03 0.34 16.25
CA LEU A 124 5.63 -0.05 16.41
C LEU A 124 5.48 -1.37 17.19
N ARG A 125 6.38 -2.33 16.98
CA ARG A 125 6.37 -3.57 17.79
C ARG A 125 6.67 -3.31 19.26
N GLN A 126 7.60 -2.42 19.58
CA GLN A 126 7.89 -2.00 20.97
C GLN A 126 6.68 -1.32 21.63
N ARG A 127 5.88 -0.60 20.85
CA ARG A 127 4.61 0.01 21.29
C ARG A 127 3.44 -0.99 21.36
N GLY A 128 3.69 -2.28 21.11
CA GLY A 128 2.70 -3.35 21.25
C GLY A 128 1.92 -3.70 19.97
N TYR A 129 2.25 -3.09 18.83
CA TYR A 129 1.61 -3.45 17.56
C TYR A 129 2.04 -4.81 17.05
N ARG A 130 1.12 -5.51 16.42
CA ARG A 130 1.37 -6.77 15.70
C ARG A 130 1.02 -6.60 14.24
N PHE A 131 1.96 -6.95 13.37
CA PHE A 131 1.73 -6.99 11.93
C PHE A 131 1.12 -8.34 11.55
N VAL A 132 0.04 -8.29 10.81
CA VAL A 132 -0.67 -9.49 10.37
C VAL A 132 -0.93 -9.44 8.86
N PRO A 133 -0.97 -10.57 8.16
CA PRO A 133 -1.37 -10.60 6.76
C PRO A 133 -2.77 -10.02 6.56
N LEU A 134 -3.02 -9.35 5.42
CA LEU A 134 -4.33 -8.78 5.07
C LEU A 134 -5.46 -9.82 5.16
N THR A 135 -5.19 -11.07 4.79
CA THR A 135 -6.14 -12.19 4.91
C THR A 135 -6.61 -12.48 6.33
N LYS A 136 -5.89 -12.00 7.34
CA LYS A 136 -6.28 -12.09 8.75
C LYS A 136 -6.85 -10.79 9.31
N ALA A 137 -6.47 -9.66 8.69
CA ALA A 137 -6.89 -8.33 9.13
C ALA A 137 -8.25 -7.93 8.54
N ILE A 138 -8.51 -8.33 7.30
CA ILE A 138 -9.75 -8.02 6.57
C ILE A 138 -10.52 -9.33 6.39
N ARG A 139 -11.76 -9.34 6.85
CA ARG A 139 -12.70 -10.47 6.74
C ARG A 139 -13.93 -10.07 5.95
#